data_bcf8372fd7449ce100692fe89846a37f
#
_entry.id   bcf8372fd7449ce100692fe89846a37f
#
_cell.length_a   1.000
_cell.length_b   1.000
_cell.length_c   1.000
_cell.angle_alpha   90.00
_cell.angle_beta   90.00
_cell.angle_gamma   90.00
#
_symmetry.space_group_name_H-M   'P 1'
#
loop_
_entity.id
_entity.type
_entity.pdbx_description
1 polymer ?
#
loop_
_entity_poly.entity_id
_entity_poly.type
_entity_poly.pdbx_seq_one_letter_code
_entity_poly.pdbx_strand_id
1 'polypeptide(L)'
;MVRNDDGALEAVIGWNAVKVARIIGNRITAELAAHDIGLVQFGVLSCLAGGAEMTSADIARAVFVRPQSMSEVLDGMERRGLVQRVGVRSKGRRNPVRITDDGERALAASQEIATGTNDLSDLGLSAAESARLNALLLTVIRAADGRSPGDPLR
;
A
#
# COMPACT_ATOMS: atom_id res chain seq x y z
N MET A 1 13.38 34.77 -20.46
CA MET A 1 14.20 33.97 -19.51
C MET A 1 13.41 33.89 -18.22
N VAL A 2 12.56 32.86 -18.14
CA VAL A 2 11.75 32.60 -16.95
C VAL A 2 12.69 31.96 -15.92
N ARG A 3 13.00 32.69 -14.84
CA ARG A 3 13.60 32.08 -13.65
C ARG A 3 12.54 31.14 -13.08
N ASN A 4 12.76 29.82 -13.26
CA ASN A 4 12.05 28.83 -12.47
C ASN A 4 12.36 29.12 -11.00
N ASP A 5 11.35 29.47 -10.26
CA ASP A 5 11.43 29.68 -8.81
C ASP A 5 11.39 28.28 -8.14
N ASP A 6 12.43 27.49 -8.42
CA ASP A 6 12.53 26.11 -7.88
C ASP A 6 12.50 26.10 -6.35
N GLY A 7 12.94 27.18 -5.70
CA GLY A 7 12.93 27.31 -4.24
C GLY A 7 11.52 27.38 -3.63
N ALA A 8 10.53 27.94 -4.34
CA ALA A 8 9.17 28.02 -3.82
C ALA A 8 8.49 26.64 -3.75
N LEU A 9 8.77 25.76 -4.70
CA LEU A 9 8.22 24.38 -4.69
C LEU A 9 8.93 23.46 -3.69
N GLU A 10 10.19 23.73 -3.36
CA GLU A 10 10.93 22.95 -2.34
C GLU A 10 10.33 23.11 -0.94
N ALA A 11 9.65 24.21 -0.66
CA ALA A 11 8.95 24.44 0.61
C ALA A 11 7.57 23.72 0.68
N VAL A 12 7.07 23.14 -0.42
CA VAL A 12 5.74 22.51 -0.47
C VAL A 12 5.82 21.05 -0.07
N ILE A 13 5.48 20.76 1.18
CA ILE A 13 5.50 19.38 1.74
C ILE A 13 4.72 18.41 0.86
N GLY A 14 3.52 18.75 0.41
CA GLY A 14 2.70 17.89 -0.44
C GLY A 14 3.38 17.52 -1.76
N TRP A 15 4.05 18.49 -2.39
CA TRP A 15 4.81 18.24 -3.62
C TRP A 15 6.01 17.33 -3.38
N ASN A 16 6.74 17.57 -2.30
CA ASN A 16 7.87 16.73 -1.91
C ASN A 16 7.43 15.30 -1.57
N ALA A 17 6.29 15.16 -0.86
CA ALA A 17 5.70 13.86 -0.56
C ALA A 17 5.36 13.08 -1.84
N VAL A 18 4.78 13.72 -2.86
CA VAL A 18 4.49 13.09 -4.16
C VAL A 18 5.78 12.61 -4.86
N LYS A 19 6.83 13.45 -4.87
CA LYS A 19 8.13 13.06 -5.45
C LYS A 19 8.76 11.87 -4.72
N VAL A 20 8.80 11.92 -3.39
CA VAL A 20 9.35 10.86 -2.56
C VAL A 20 8.54 9.57 -2.70
N ALA A 21 7.20 9.65 -2.67
CA ALA A 21 6.34 8.50 -2.88
C ALA A 21 6.61 7.80 -4.22
N ARG A 22 6.89 8.57 -5.27
CA ARG A 22 7.27 8.00 -6.57
C ARG A 22 8.63 7.29 -6.50
N ILE A 23 9.64 7.88 -5.88
CA ILE A 23 10.99 7.33 -5.78
C ILE A 23 10.98 6.03 -4.96
N ILE A 24 10.47 6.09 -3.73
CA ILE A 24 10.43 4.94 -2.82
C ILE A 24 9.41 3.90 -3.31
N GLY A 25 8.26 4.34 -3.83
CA GLY A 25 7.24 3.46 -4.38
C GLY A 25 7.71 2.66 -5.60
N ASN A 26 8.50 3.27 -6.48
CA ASN A 26 9.09 2.54 -7.61
C ASN A 26 10.10 1.48 -7.13
N ARG A 27 10.90 1.78 -6.10
CA ARG A 27 11.86 0.83 -5.53
C ARG A 27 11.15 -0.41 -4.98
N ILE A 28 10.19 -0.24 -4.07
CA ILE A 28 9.45 -1.37 -3.51
C ILE A 28 8.67 -2.14 -4.59
N THR A 29 8.11 -1.45 -5.58
CA THR A 29 7.40 -2.09 -6.69
C THR A 29 8.33 -2.99 -7.51
N ALA A 30 9.54 -2.53 -7.82
CA ALA A 30 10.52 -3.30 -8.57
C ALA A 30 10.97 -4.55 -7.81
N GLU A 31 11.27 -4.40 -6.52
CA GLU A 31 11.69 -5.52 -5.66
C GLU A 31 10.58 -6.57 -5.50
N LEU A 32 9.34 -6.16 -5.24
CA LEU A 32 8.21 -7.08 -5.15
C LEU A 32 7.93 -7.79 -6.48
N ALA A 33 8.02 -7.07 -7.60
CA ALA A 33 7.78 -7.62 -8.93
C ALA A 33 8.79 -8.72 -9.29
N ALA A 34 10.03 -8.63 -8.83
CA ALA A 34 11.04 -9.66 -8.98
C ALA A 34 10.66 -11.00 -8.31
N HIS A 35 9.68 -10.96 -7.41
CA HIS A 35 9.14 -12.11 -6.69
C HIS A 35 7.67 -12.43 -7.01
N ASP A 36 7.20 -12.01 -8.18
CA ASP A 36 5.81 -12.24 -8.67
C ASP A 36 4.71 -11.66 -7.78
N ILE A 37 5.00 -10.64 -7.01
CA ILE A 37 4.02 -9.91 -6.19
C ILE A 37 3.94 -8.46 -6.66
N GLY A 38 2.74 -8.03 -7.06
CA GLY A 38 2.47 -6.62 -7.34
C GLY A 38 2.29 -5.81 -6.06
N LEU A 39 2.63 -4.52 -6.09
CA LEU A 39 2.47 -3.63 -4.92
C LEU A 39 1.03 -3.62 -4.38
N VAL A 40 0.02 -3.63 -5.26
CA VAL A 40 -1.39 -3.69 -4.85
C VAL A 40 -1.71 -5.03 -4.19
N GLN A 41 -1.18 -6.13 -4.71
CA GLN A 41 -1.36 -7.47 -4.10
C GLN A 41 -0.73 -7.53 -2.71
N PHE A 42 0.46 -6.97 -2.53
CA PHE A 42 1.09 -6.82 -1.22
C PHE A 42 0.20 -6.03 -0.25
N GLY A 43 -0.37 -4.91 -0.69
CA GLY A 43 -1.32 -4.12 0.09
C GLY A 43 -2.57 -4.90 0.48
N VAL A 44 -3.15 -5.69 -0.46
CA VAL A 44 -4.31 -6.56 -0.19
C VAL A 44 -3.97 -7.60 0.87
N LEU A 45 -2.85 -8.32 0.73
CA LEU A 45 -2.42 -9.31 1.71
C LEU A 45 -2.20 -8.68 3.09
N SER A 46 -1.60 -7.49 3.13
CA SER A 46 -1.39 -6.74 4.38
C SER A 46 -2.70 -6.36 5.07
N CYS A 47 -3.73 -5.96 4.32
CA CYS A 47 -5.05 -5.65 4.86
C CYS A 47 -5.76 -6.89 5.44
N LEU A 48 -5.51 -8.08 4.87
CA LEU A 48 -6.14 -9.34 5.26
C LEU A 48 -5.32 -10.14 6.27
N ALA A 49 -4.15 -9.64 6.67
CA ALA A 49 -3.27 -10.30 7.61
C ALA A 49 -3.98 -10.66 8.92
N GLY A 50 -3.57 -11.80 9.52
CA GLY A 50 -4.15 -12.25 10.79
C GLY A 50 -5.60 -12.73 10.69
N GLY A 51 -6.05 -13.08 9.48
CA GLY A 51 -7.39 -13.64 9.25
C GLY A 51 -8.51 -12.60 9.15
N ALA A 52 -8.18 -11.34 8.92
CA ALA A 52 -9.19 -10.30 8.69
C ALA A 52 -10.06 -10.63 7.47
N GLU A 53 -11.35 -10.33 7.57
CA GLU A 53 -12.31 -10.45 6.48
C GLU A 53 -12.75 -9.06 6.05
N MET A 54 -12.55 -8.72 4.78
CA MET A 54 -12.87 -7.41 4.24
C MET A 54 -13.62 -7.51 2.91
N THR A 55 -14.52 -6.58 2.64
CA THR A 55 -15.15 -6.47 1.33
C THR A 55 -14.17 -5.91 0.30
N SER A 56 -14.38 -6.23 -0.98
CA SER A 56 -13.58 -5.65 -2.08
C SER A 56 -13.55 -4.12 -2.05
N ALA A 57 -14.65 -3.48 -1.63
CA ALA A 57 -14.72 -2.03 -1.52
C ALA A 57 -13.88 -1.48 -0.36
N ASP A 58 -13.85 -2.17 0.79
CA ASP A 58 -13.03 -1.79 1.94
C ASP A 58 -11.54 -1.92 1.62
N ILE A 59 -11.16 -3.05 0.99
CA ILE A 59 -9.79 -3.27 0.52
C ILE A 59 -9.38 -2.19 -0.48
N ALA A 60 -10.22 -1.90 -1.47
CA ALA A 60 -9.94 -0.87 -2.49
C ALA A 60 -9.66 0.50 -1.85
N ARG A 61 -10.45 0.88 -0.82
CA ARG A 61 -10.22 2.11 -0.06
C ARG A 61 -8.90 2.08 0.70
N ALA A 62 -8.61 0.97 1.38
CA ALA A 62 -7.41 0.83 2.20
C ALA A 62 -6.11 0.89 1.37
N VAL A 63 -6.13 0.38 0.13
CA VAL A 63 -4.95 0.36 -0.75
C VAL A 63 -4.99 1.44 -1.85
N PHE A 64 -5.92 2.40 -1.75
CA PHE A 64 -6.06 3.54 -2.68
C PHE A 64 -6.25 3.14 -4.15
N VAL A 65 -6.99 2.07 -4.41
CA VAL A 65 -7.29 1.55 -5.74
C VAL A 65 -8.78 1.72 -6.04
N ARG A 66 -9.12 1.92 -7.32
CA ARG A 66 -10.52 2.00 -7.74
C ARG A 66 -11.23 0.66 -7.53
N PRO A 67 -12.50 0.64 -7.08
CA PRO A 67 -13.23 -0.60 -6.83
C PRO A 67 -13.30 -1.56 -8.02
N GLN A 68 -13.40 -1.03 -9.25
CA GLN A 68 -13.41 -1.85 -10.47
C GLN A 68 -12.09 -2.61 -10.66
N SER A 69 -10.96 -1.91 -10.51
CA SER A 69 -9.62 -2.53 -10.61
C SER A 69 -9.38 -3.55 -9.50
N MET A 70 -9.94 -3.32 -8.31
CA MET A 70 -9.80 -4.24 -7.19
C MET A 70 -10.45 -5.60 -7.45
N SER A 71 -11.58 -5.64 -8.15
CA SER A 71 -12.24 -6.90 -8.49
C SER A 71 -11.33 -7.82 -9.34
N GLU A 72 -10.66 -7.25 -10.36
CA GLU A 72 -9.73 -7.99 -11.21
C GLU A 72 -8.50 -8.49 -10.42
N VAL A 73 -7.97 -7.64 -9.53
CA VAL A 73 -6.85 -8.01 -8.64
C VAL A 73 -7.23 -9.18 -7.76
N LEU A 74 -8.38 -9.12 -7.08
CA LEU A 74 -8.85 -10.18 -6.20
C LEU A 74 -9.15 -11.48 -6.94
N ASP A 75 -9.73 -11.40 -8.13
CA ASP A 75 -9.97 -12.58 -8.97
C ASP A 75 -8.64 -13.24 -9.40
N GLY A 76 -7.62 -12.44 -9.70
CA GLY A 76 -6.28 -12.93 -9.99
C GLY A 76 -5.61 -13.59 -8.78
N MET A 77 -5.74 -12.98 -7.62
CA MET A 77 -5.19 -13.53 -6.37
C MET A 77 -5.92 -14.81 -5.92
N GLU A 78 -7.23 -14.88 -6.11
CA GLU A 78 -8.02 -16.09 -5.83
C GLU A 78 -7.61 -17.24 -6.73
N ARG A 79 -7.41 -17.01 -8.04
CA ARG A 79 -6.87 -18.04 -8.96
C ARG A 79 -5.47 -18.53 -8.57
N ARG A 80 -4.66 -17.68 -7.94
CA ARG A 80 -3.34 -18.04 -7.41
C ARG A 80 -3.41 -18.71 -6.03
N GLY A 81 -4.60 -18.82 -5.43
CA GLY A 81 -4.80 -19.41 -4.11
C GLY A 81 -4.32 -18.54 -2.94
N LEU A 82 -4.06 -17.25 -3.17
CA LEU A 82 -3.55 -16.33 -2.14
C LEU A 82 -4.66 -15.79 -1.23
N VAL A 83 -5.86 -15.67 -1.77
CA VAL A 83 -7.06 -15.23 -1.06
C VAL A 83 -8.24 -16.10 -1.42
N GLN A 84 -9.28 -16.07 -0.61
CA GLN A 84 -10.54 -16.77 -0.88
C GLN A 84 -11.75 -15.93 -0.46
N ARG A 85 -12.84 -16.06 -1.19
CA ARG A 85 -14.12 -15.44 -0.82
C ARG A 85 -14.81 -16.27 0.26
N VAL A 86 -15.38 -15.60 1.25
CA VAL A 86 -16.08 -16.22 2.36
C VAL A 86 -17.56 -16.32 2.07
N GLY A 87 -18.15 -17.51 2.16
CA GLY A 87 -19.59 -17.75 2.00
C GLY A 87 -20.02 -18.12 0.58
N VAL A 88 -21.30 -18.48 0.46
CA VAL A 88 -21.90 -18.86 -0.82
C VAL A 88 -22.18 -17.62 -1.66
N ARG A 89 -21.83 -17.67 -2.96
CA ARG A 89 -22.18 -16.62 -3.93
C ARG A 89 -23.70 -16.43 -3.98
N SER A 90 -24.20 -15.39 -3.33
CA SER A 90 -25.58 -14.96 -3.50
C SER A 90 -25.64 -13.70 -4.37
N LYS A 91 -26.59 -13.64 -5.30
CA LYS A 91 -26.80 -12.45 -6.13
C LYS A 91 -26.96 -11.21 -5.25
N GLY A 92 -26.08 -10.22 -5.45
CA GLY A 92 -26.18 -8.90 -4.82
C GLY A 92 -25.40 -8.72 -3.52
N ARG A 93 -24.83 -9.74 -2.90
CA ARG A 93 -23.94 -9.61 -1.73
C ARG A 93 -22.48 -9.76 -2.14
N ARG A 94 -21.69 -8.73 -1.89
CA ARG A 94 -20.24 -8.80 -2.04
C ARG A 94 -19.68 -9.61 -0.86
N ASN A 95 -19.34 -10.87 -1.11
CA ASN A 95 -18.75 -11.73 -0.10
C ASN A 95 -17.42 -11.15 0.37
N PRO A 96 -17.15 -11.13 1.68
CA PRO A 96 -15.85 -10.77 2.19
C PRO A 96 -14.76 -11.68 1.63
N VAL A 97 -13.56 -11.16 1.60
CA VAL A 97 -12.34 -11.86 1.20
C VAL A 97 -11.48 -12.06 2.43
N ARG A 98 -10.83 -13.21 2.53
CA ARG A 98 -9.82 -13.50 3.56
C ARG A 98 -8.56 -14.06 2.91
N ILE A 99 -7.44 -13.93 3.61
CA ILE A 99 -6.17 -14.51 3.23
C ILE A 99 -6.19 -16.03 3.41
N THR A 100 -5.44 -16.76 2.61
CA THR A 100 -5.20 -18.21 2.78
C THR A 100 -3.83 -18.45 3.41
N ASP A 101 -3.52 -19.70 3.77
CA ASP A 101 -2.17 -20.06 4.27
C ASP A 101 -1.08 -19.77 3.23
N ASP A 102 -1.38 -19.96 1.93
CA ASP A 102 -0.47 -19.57 0.84
C ASP A 102 -0.29 -18.07 0.76
N GLY A 103 -1.37 -17.32 0.98
CA GLY A 103 -1.35 -15.87 1.07
C GLY A 103 -0.52 -15.37 2.25
N GLU A 104 -0.64 -15.97 3.42
CA GLU A 104 0.17 -15.61 4.60
C GLU A 104 1.67 -15.88 4.35
N ARG A 105 2.02 -16.98 3.70
CA ARG A 105 3.41 -17.24 3.30
C ARG A 105 3.94 -16.23 2.30
N ALA A 106 3.12 -15.87 1.30
CA ALA A 106 3.46 -14.85 0.31
C ALA A 106 3.61 -13.47 0.97
N LEU A 107 2.76 -13.14 1.95
CA LEU A 107 2.87 -11.90 2.72
C LEU A 107 4.17 -11.84 3.51
N ALA A 108 4.51 -12.90 4.25
CA ALA A 108 5.72 -12.95 5.05
C ALA A 108 6.99 -12.75 4.18
N ALA A 109 7.08 -13.45 3.05
CA ALA A 109 8.17 -13.27 2.10
C ALA A 109 8.21 -11.84 1.53
N SER A 110 7.05 -11.28 1.18
CA SER A 110 6.96 -9.92 0.64
C SER A 110 7.31 -8.84 1.68
N GLN A 111 7.03 -9.07 2.96
CA GLN A 111 7.41 -8.18 4.05
C GLN A 111 8.93 -8.11 4.24
N GLU A 112 9.63 -9.24 4.12
CA GLU A 112 11.11 -9.27 4.17
C GLU A 112 11.70 -8.45 3.02
N ILE A 113 11.19 -8.64 1.79
CA ILE A 113 11.58 -7.89 0.60
C ILE A 113 11.31 -6.39 0.80
N ALA A 114 10.10 -6.04 1.22
CA ALA A 114 9.71 -4.65 1.46
C ALA A 114 10.59 -3.99 2.55
N THR A 115 10.89 -4.71 3.61
CA THR A 115 11.78 -4.22 4.68
C THR A 115 13.20 -3.99 4.18
N GLY A 116 13.69 -4.83 3.26
CA GLY A 116 14.99 -4.63 2.60
C GLY A 116 15.10 -3.30 1.84
N THR A 117 13.99 -2.74 1.38
CA THR A 117 13.98 -1.43 0.70
C THR A 117 14.08 -0.22 1.64
N ASN A 118 14.10 -0.43 2.95
CA ASN A 118 14.18 0.65 3.95
C ASN A 118 15.56 1.29 4.06
N ASP A 119 16.61 0.68 3.50
CA ASP A 119 17.91 1.33 3.39
C ASP A 119 17.84 2.41 2.31
N LEU A 120 17.92 3.67 2.76
CA LEU A 120 17.89 4.85 1.91
C LEU A 120 19.26 5.56 1.90
N SER A 121 20.34 4.86 2.22
CA SER A 121 21.69 5.42 2.28
C SER A 121 22.17 5.94 0.93
N ASP A 122 21.78 5.27 -0.15
CA ASP A 122 22.01 5.70 -1.54
C ASP A 122 21.22 6.98 -1.93
N LEU A 123 20.20 7.33 -1.16
CA LEU A 123 19.45 8.57 -1.28
C LEU A 123 19.91 9.64 -0.26
N GLY A 124 21.02 9.40 0.43
CA GLY A 124 21.65 10.34 1.36
C GLY A 124 21.08 10.34 2.79
N LEU A 125 20.31 9.34 3.18
CA LEU A 125 19.79 9.21 4.54
C LEU A 125 20.54 8.15 5.34
N SER A 126 20.99 8.49 6.54
CA SER A 126 21.45 7.50 7.50
C SER A 126 20.31 6.58 7.97
N ALA A 127 20.65 5.45 8.58
CA ALA A 127 19.67 4.53 9.16
C ALA A 127 18.74 5.21 10.18
N ALA A 128 19.28 6.12 11.01
CA ALA A 128 18.48 6.89 11.97
C ALA A 128 17.50 7.86 11.30
N GLU A 129 17.93 8.52 10.22
CA GLU A 129 17.07 9.43 9.45
C GLU A 129 15.99 8.66 8.68
N SER A 130 16.32 7.50 8.12
CA SER A 130 15.34 6.61 7.47
C SER A 130 14.26 6.14 8.46
N ALA A 131 14.67 5.72 9.67
CA ALA A 131 13.74 5.34 10.73
C ALA A 131 12.87 6.53 11.19
N ARG A 132 13.44 7.73 11.30
CA ARG A 132 12.70 8.95 11.65
C ARG A 132 11.71 9.33 10.55
N LEU A 133 12.09 9.24 9.28
CA LEU A 133 11.19 9.47 8.14
C LEU A 133 10.01 8.51 8.21
N ASN A 134 10.24 7.22 8.41
CA ASN A 134 9.17 6.23 8.54
C ASN A 134 8.23 6.55 9.71
N ALA A 135 8.75 6.95 10.85
CA ALA A 135 7.95 7.34 12.02
C ALA A 135 7.03 8.55 11.71
N LEU A 136 7.53 9.55 10.98
CA LEU A 136 6.75 10.73 10.57
C LEU A 136 5.66 10.34 9.56
N LEU A 137 5.96 9.49 8.58
CA LEU A 137 4.97 8.97 7.63
C LEU A 137 3.84 8.22 8.35
N LEU A 138 4.19 7.35 9.30
CA LEU A 138 3.21 6.62 10.12
C LEU A 138 2.34 7.56 10.96
N THR A 139 2.90 8.65 11.46
CA THR A 139 2.12 9.68 12.20
C THR A 139 1.04 10.28 11.31
N VAL A 140 1.39 10.65 10.07
CA VAL A 140 0.44 11.23 9.10
C VAL A 140 -0.63 10.19 8.70
N ILE A 141 -0.23 8.96 8.39
CA ILE A 141 -1.13 7.87 7.99
C ILE A 141 -2.16 7.61 9.10
N ARG A 142 -1.70 7.39 10.34
CA ARG A 142 -2.60 7.11 11.49
C ARG A 142 -3.56 8.26 11.78
N ALA A 143 -3.11 9.49 11.63
CA ALA A 143 -3.98 10.66 11.79
C ALA A 143 -5.05 10.75 10.69
N ALA A 144 -4.74 10.30 9.47
CA ALA A 144 -5.69 10.23 8.36
C ALA A 144 -6.70 9.09 8.55
N ASP A 145 -6.25 7.91 8.98
CA ASP A 145 -7.10 6.72 9.20
C ASP A 145 -8.11 6.93 10.36
N GLY A 146 -7.75 7.73 11.35
CA GLY A 146 -8.63 8.08 12.48
C GLY A 146 -9.74 9.10 12.14
N ARG A 147 -9.79 9.59 10.90
CA ARG A 147 -10.80 10.55 10.43
C ARG A 147 -11.92 9.83 9.70
N SER A 148 -13.17 10.19 10.02
CA SER A 148 -14.34 9.72 9.25
C SER A 148 -14.32 10.30 7.83
N PRO A 149 -14.77 9.53 6.79
CA PRO A 149 -14.96 10.07 5.46
C PRO A 149 -15.97 11.22 5.50
N GLY A 150 -15.50 12.44 5.30
CA GLY A 150 -16.34 13.64 5.33
C GLY A 150 -15.89 14.74 6.28
N ASP A 151 -14.89 14.51 7.12
CA ASP A 151 -14.28 15.56 7.93
C ASP A 151 -13.49 16.54 7.03
N PRO A 152 -13.84 17.83 7.01
CA PRO A 152 -13.12 18.78 6.18
C PRO A 152 -11.67 18.91 6.63
N LEU A 153 -10.77 18.93 5.67
CA LEU A 153 -9.37 19.34 5.89
C LEU A 153 -9.39 20.79 6.41
N ARG A 154 -9.10 20.99 7.68
CA ARG A 154 -8.87 22.32 8.24
C ARG A 154 -7.48 22.81 7.89
#